data_5aa0227b82eef8326513bce2589052af
#
_entry.id   5aa0227b82eef8326513bce2589052af
#
_cell.length_a   1.000
_cell.length_b   1.000
_cell.length_c   1.000
_cell.angle_alpha   90.00
_cell.angle_beta   90.00
_cell.angle_gamma   90.00
#
_symmetry.space_group_name_H-M   'P 1'
#
loop_
_entity.id
_entity.type
_entity.pdbx_description
1 polymer ?
#
loop_
_entity_poly.entity_id
_entity_poly.type
_entity_poly.pdbx_seq_one_letter_code
_entity_poly.pdbx_strand_id
1 'polypeptide(L)'
;MMIDFSAFYNLVIVKSLPMRWFVIVILALFVSIGCSDKGSTPEDGATFGKIRILADETLFPLVIAEEDMFEHTYNRASVDIKYLPGIQAMNEFLKDTARTVISARPLTPEEKAYLKRINSTPITTQIATDAVAFMVHPNNPDTALTCESILKVLKGDVTSWDELSPNNRSGKVTLVFDNQNSSTVQFVMDMIKLKKLPANAYALKDNPSVVEYVAQHPGALGIIGYSWISDYDDPLGKKLRSEAKLMAVSVCEGENASNPYKPYAANMIEKLYPFRRDIFIITREGRSGLGTGFASFIASDVGQRIIQKAGIPPYYKLEYNIEMTSKPFKLEK
;
A
#
# COMPACT_ATOMS: atom_id res chain seq x y z
N MET A 1 19.14 -48.14 92.00
CA MET A 1 19.08 -48.31 90.49
C MET A 1 19.46 -47.01 89.91
N MET A 2 20.74 -46.80 89.69
CA MET A 2 21.34 -45.54 89.18
C MET A 2 21.47 -45.71 87.70
N ILE A 3 20.89 -44.77 86.93
CA ILE A 3 21.02 -44.68 85.46
C ILE A 3 22.08 -43.64 85.24
N ASP A 4 23.15 -44.07 84.60
CA ASP A 4 24.32 -43.27 84.22
C ASP A 4 24.00 -42.36 83.02
N PHE A 5 24.23 -41.07 83.19
CA PHE A 5 24.05 -40.04 82.18
C PHE A 5 25.41 -39.52 81.71
N SER A 6 26.16 -40.34 81.03
CA SER A 6 27.46 -39.89 80.48
C SER A 6 27.63 -40.27 79.03
N ALA A 7 26.82 -39.73 78.16
CA ALA A 7 27.09 -39.84 76.71
C ALA A 7 26.21 -38.85 75.90
N PHE A 8 26.53 -37.59 75.90
CA PHE A 8 26.13 -36.68 74.84
C PHE A 8 26.87 -35.32 74.91
N TYR A 9 28.17 -35.36 74.67
CA TYR A 9 28.89 -34.15 74.25
C TYR A 9 29.89 -34.50 73.15
N ASN A 10 29.40 -34.76 71.99
CA ASN A 10 30.22 -34.60 70.76
C ASN A 10 30.13 -33.20 70.29
N LEU A 11 31.10 -32.40 70.69
CA LEU A 11 31.33 -31.01 70.28
C LEU A 11 31.70 -31.00 68.83
N VAL A 12 30.77 -30.58 67.97
CA VAL A 12 31.06 -30.28 66.59
C VAL A 12 31.92 -29.02 66.60
N ILE A 13 33.22 -29.17 66.43
CA ILE A 13 34.16 -28.09 66.18
C ILE A 13 33.91 -27.58 64.76
N VAL A 14 33.06 -26.57 64.60
CA VAL A 14 32.96 -25.77 63.37
C VAL A 14 34.25 -24.94 63.29
N LYS A 15 35.24 -25.43 62.53
CA LYS A 15 36.40 -24.63 62.16
C LYS A 15 35.87 -23.39 61.44
N SER A 16 36.06 -22.23 62.08
CA SER A 16 35.75 -20.94 61.50
C SER A 16 36.53 -20.76 60.19
N LEU A 17 35.86 -20.86 59.06
CA LEU A 17 36.44 -20.42 57.80
C LEU A 17 36.77 -18.95 57.92
N PRO A 18 37.99 -18.52 57.51
CA PRO A 18 38.34 -17.13 57.57
C PRO A 18 37.34 -16.28 56.75
N MET A 19 36.90 -15.17 57.31
CA MET A 19 35.89 -14.25 56.75
C MET A 19 36.08 -13.92 55.23
N ARG A 20 37.32 -14.06 54.76
CA ARG A 20 37.69 -13.93 53.35
C ARG A 20 37.05 -15.01 52.45
N TRP A 21 36.87 -16.20 52.94
CA TRP A 21 36.20 -17.28 52.17
C TRP A 21 34.69 -17.14 52.16
N PHE A 22 34.09 -16.57 53.19
CA PHE A 22 32.66 -16.25 53.24
C PHE A 22 32.30 -15.17 52.23
N VAL A 23 33.17 -14.14 52.09
CA VAL A 23 33.02 -13.10 51.09
C VAL A 23 33.17 -13.63 49.67
N ILE A 24 34.10 -14.56 49.44
CA ILE A 24 34.30 -15.19 48.14
C ILE A 24 33.10 -16.07 47.75
N VAL A 25 32.50 -16.81 48.69
CA VAL A 25 31.30 -17.65 48.43
C VAL A 25 30.09 -16.74 48.18
N ILE A 26 29.91 -15.63 48.89
CA ILE A 26 28.83 -14.68 48.63
C ILE A 26 29.05 -13.98 47.27
N LEU A 27 30.28 -13.63 46.93
CA LEU A 27 30.61 -13.02 45.63
C LEU A 27 30.38 -14.02 44.48
N ALA A 28 30.70 -15.32 44.68
CA ALA A 28 30.43 -16.38 43.70
C ALA A 28 28.92 -16.68 43.55
N LEU A 29 28.12 -16.54 44.64
CA LEU A 29 26.65 -16.63 44.55
C LEU A 29 26.03 -15.42 43.78
N PHE A 30 26.61 -14.25 43.90
CA PHE A 30 26.13 -13.08 43.12
C PHE A 30 26.50 -13.13 41.63
N VAL A 31 27.57 -13.83 41.25
CA VAL A 31 27.95 -14.03 39.84
C VAL A 31 27.09 -15.09 39.16
N SER A 32 26.45 -16.01 39.90
CA SER A 32 25.54 -17.01 39.37
C SER A 32 24.09 -16.52 39.19
N ILE A 33 23.75 -15.28 39.63
CA ILE A 33 22.56 -14.56 39.22
C ILE A 33 22.92 -13.68 38.00
N GLY A 34 23.76 -14.17 37.12
CA GLY A 34 23.91 -13.66 35.79
C GLY A 34 22.58 -13.85 35.10
N CYS A 35 21.94 -12.74 34.72
CA CYS A 35 20.78 -12.69 33.85
C CYS A 35 20.90 -13.77 32.79
N SER A 36 20.16 -14.85 32.94
CA SER A 36 19.63 -15.53 31.76
C SER A 36 18.54 -14.58 31.24
N ASP A 37 18.92 -13.48 30.56
CA ASP A 37 18.10 -12.98 29.51
C ASP A 37 17.92 -14.17 28.55
N LYS A 38 16.89 -14.93 28.82
CA LYS A 38 16.18 -15.60 27.72
C LYS A 38 15.73 -14.43 26.89
N GLY A 39 16.61 -13.94 26.01
CA GLY A 39 16.21 -13.05 24.95
C GLY A 39 15.00 -13.73 24.35
N SER A 40 13.82 -13.18 24.61
CA SER A 40 12.60 -13.63 23.96
C SER A 40 12.95 -13.65 22.47
N THR A 41 13.01 -14.86 21.89
CA THR A 41 13.12 -14.95 20.43
C THR A 41 12.07 -14.00 19.88
N PRO A 42 12.42 -13.07 18.99
CA PRO A 42 11.44 -12.12 18.49
C PRO A 42 10.22 -12.89 18.00
N GLU A 43 9.02 -12.49 18.40
CA GLU A 43 7.78 -13.13 17.98
C GLU A 43 7.61 -13.06 16.46
N ASP A 44 8.29 -12.11 15.80
CA ASP A 44 8.35 -11.94 14.36
C ASP A 44 9.75 -11.50 13.87
N GLY A 45 10.00 -11.68 12.59
CA GLY A 45 11.17 -11.25 11.86
C GLY A 45 10.78 -10.88 10.43
N ALA A 46 11.75 -10.53 9.60
CA ALA A 46 11.49 -10.08 8.22
C ALA A 46 10.73 -11.11 7.35
N THR A 47 10.77 -12.41 7.71
CA THR A 47 10.23 -13.52 6.90
C THR A 47 9.38 -14.51 7.70
N PHE A 48 9.01 -14.19 8.92
CA PHE A 48 8.17 -15.05 9.77
C PHE A 48 7.43 -14.22 10.82
N GLY A 49 6.32 -14.75 11.33
CA GLY A 49 5.47 -14.12 12.34
C GLY A 49 4.13 -13.69 11.79
N LYS A 50 3.42 -12.83 12.54
CA LYS A 50 2.12 -12.27 12.14
C LYS A 50 2.12 -10.77 12.30
N ILE A 51 1.59 -10.07 11.30
CA ILE A 51 1.46 -8.62 11.34
C ILE A 51 0.12 -8.18 10.77
N ARG A 52 -0.41 -7.07 11.30
CA ARG A 52 -1.49 -6.32 10.65
C ARG A 52 -0.91 -5.14 9.90
N ILE A 53 -1.29 -5.02 8.64
CA ILE A 53 -0.98 -3.91 7.76
C ILE A 53 -2.27 -3.19 7.37
N LEU A 54 -2.23 -1.88 7.25
CA LEU A 54 -3.33 -1.09 6.70
C LEU A 54 -3.03 -0.83 5.22
N ALA A 55 -4.05 -0.88 4.38
CA ALA A 55 -3.90 -0.53 2.97
C ALA A 55 -5.06 0.34 2.49
N ASP A 56 -4.73 1.27 1.62
CA ASP A 56 -5.71 2.03 0.86
C ASP A 56 -6.51 1.06 -0.03
N GLU A 57 -7.83 1.02 0.14
CA GLU A 57 -8.72 0.12 -0.60
C GLU A 57 -8.67 0.31 -2.13
N THR A 58 -8.27 1.51 -2.58
CA THR A 58 -8.12 1.78 -4.02
C THR A 58 -6.97 0.98 -4.65
N LEU A 59 -6.06 0.44 -3.83
CA LEU A 59 -4.89 -0.33 -4.23
C LEU A 59 -5.09 -1.85 -4.05
N PHE A 60 -6.30 -2.30 -3.70
CA PHE A 60 -6.60 -3.70 -3.37
C PHE A 60 -6.03 -4.70 -4.40
N PRO A 61 -6.25 -4.56 -5.74
CA PRO A 61 -5.79 -5.59 -6.69
C PRO A 61 -4.26 -5.75 -6.71
N LEU A 62 -3.53 -4.67 -6.50
CA LEU A 62 -2.08 -4.70 -6.43
C LEU A 62 -1.58 -5.32 -5.13
N VAL A 63 -2.16 -4.88 -4.01
CA VAL A 63 -1.68 -5.25 -2.67
C VAL A 63 -1.95 -6.71 -2.37
N ILE A 64 -3.11 -7.26 -2.80
CA ILE A 64 -3.42 -8.68 -2.61
C ILE A 64 -2.46 -9.59 -3.39
N ALA A 65 -2.01 -9.17 -4.58
CA ALA A 65 -1.03 -9.93 -5.36
C ALA A 65 0.36 -9.98 -4.70
N GLU A 66 0.76 -8.89 -4.03
CA GLU A 66 1.99 -8.83 -3.25
C GLU A 66 1.91 -9.67 -1.97
N GLU A 67 0.77 -9.62 -1.28
CA GLU A 67 0.49 -10.42 -0.08
C GLU A 67 0.57 -11.92 -0.39
N ASP A 68 -0.16 -12.38 -1.39
CA ASP A 68 -0.22 -13.78 -1.82
C ASP A 68 1.18 -14.32 -2.14
N MET A 69 1.97 -13.57 -2.90
CA MET A 69 3.32 -14.00 -3.27
C MET A 69 4.30 -13.95 -2.09
N PHE A 70 4.17 -12.98 -1.20
CA PHE A 70 4.99 -12.89 0.01
C PHE A 70 4.74 -14.09 0.92
N GLU A 71 3.49 -14.42 1.23
CA GLU A 71 3.12 -15.56 2.07
C GLU A 71 3.47 -16.90 1.40
N HIS A 72 3.35 -16.98 0.07
CA HIS A 72 3.80 -18.16 -0.68
C HIS A 72 5.32 -18.35 -0.57
N THR A 73 6.08 -17.25 -0.64
CA THR A 73 7.56 -17.28 -0.55
C THR A 73 8.02 -17.57 0.88
N TYR A 74 7.33 -17.00 1.86
CA TYR A 74 7.68 -17.11 3.29
C TYR A 74 6.56 -17.78 4.07
N ASN A 75 6.50 -19.10 4.00
CA ASN A 75 5.42 -19.93 4.55
C ASN A 75 5.22 -19.87 6.08
N ARG A 76 6.09 -19.16 6.82
CA ARG A 76 5.95 -18.85 8.24
C ARG A 76 5.53 -17.40 8.50
N ALA A 77 5.31 -16.61 7.44
CA ALA A 77 4.78 -15.26 7.52
C ALA A 77 3.26 -15.29 7.37
N SER A 78 2.56 -14.42 8.10
CA SER A 78 1.13 -14.17 7.93
C SER A 78 0.88 -12.67 8.01
N VAL A 79 0.36 -12.10 6.94
CA VAL A 79 0.09 -10.67 6.79
C VAL A 79 -1.43 -10.46 6.74
N ASP A 80 -2.01 -9.88 7.80
CA ASP A 80 -3.43 -9.53 7.89
C ASP A 80 -3.62 -8.12 7.35
N ILE A 81 -4.00 -7.97 6.09
CA ILE A 81 -4.18 -6.65 5.46
C ILE A 81 -5.61 -6.16 5.64
N LYS A 82 -5.75 -5.05 6.36
CA LYS A 82 -7.02 -4.34 6.52
C LYS A 82 -7.13 -3.22 5.48
N TYR A 83 -8.00 -3.41 4.50
CA TYR A 83 -8.31 -2.41 3.48
C TYR A 83 -9.29 -1.39 4.01
N LEU A 84 -8.99 -0.11 3.85
CA LEU A 84 -9.78 1.03 4.33
C LEU A 84 -9.72 2.18 3.30
N PRO A 85 -10.72 3.07 3.28
CA PRO A 85 -10.58 4.34 2.56
C PRO A 85 -9.28 5.06 2.94
N GLY A 86 -8.57 5.62 1.95
CA GLY A 86 -7.20 6.12 2.13
C GLY A 86 -7.00 7.08 3.31
N ILE A 87 -7.98 7.99 3.54
CA ILE A 87 -7.95 8.90 4.70
C ILE A 87 -8.05 8.10 6.01
N GLN A 88 -8.92 7.10 6.06
CA GLN A 88 -9.10 6.28 7.25
C GLN A 88 -7.87 5.40 7.53
N ALA A 89 -7.30 4.77 6.49
CA ALA A 89 -6.07 3.98 6.62
C ALA A 89 -4.93 4.80 7.23
N MET A 90 -4.73 6.02 6.75
CA MET A 90 -3.71 6.93 7.29
C MET A 90 -4.00 7.35 8.74
N ASN A 91 -5.26 7.69 9.07
CA ASN A 91 -5.65 8.04 10.43
C ASN A 91 -5.43 6.89 11.42
N GLU A 92 -5.76 5.66 11.04
CA GLU A 92 -5.51 4.47 11.87
C GLU A 92 -4.00 4.21 12.05
N PHE A 93 -3.21 4.38 11.00
CA PHE A 93 -1.74 4.31 11.08
C PHE A 93 -1.16 5.35 12.06
N LEU A 94 -1.64 6.59 12.02
CA LEU A 94 -1.19 7.63 12.94
C LEU A 94 -1.57 7.34 14.40
N LYS A 95 -2.69 6.65 14.66
CA LYS A 95 -3.13 6.19 15.99
C LYS A 95 -2.42 4.94 16.50
N ASP A 96 -1.45 4.39 15.75
CA ASP A 96 -0.70 3.18 16.09
C ASP A 96 -1.55 1.89 16.18
N THR A 97 -2.66 1.81 15.45
CA THR A 97 -3.45 0.57 15.37
C THR A 97 -2.77 -0.49 14.50
N ALA A 98 -1.90 -0.06 13.59
CA ALA A 98 -0.93 -0.87 12.87
C ALA A 98 0.31 -0.02 12.58
N ARG A 99 1.47 -0.68 12.45
CA ARG A 99 2.76 0.00 12.25
C ARG A 99 3.19 0.11 10.80
N THR A 100 2.42 -0.42 9.90
CA THR A 100 2.68 -0.38 8.46
C THR A 100 1.41 -0.01 7.71
N VAL A 101 1.53 0.89 6.73
CA VAL A 101 0.44 1.30 5.85
C VAL A 101 0.91 1.38 4.41
N ILE A 102 0.05 0.94 3.47
CA ILE A 102 0.24 1.13 2.03
C ILE A 102 -0.73 2.23 1.59
N SER A 103 -0.20 3.28 0.97
CA SER A 103 -0.93 4.52 0.70
C SER A 103 -0.63 5.05 -0.70
N ALA A 104 -1.63 5.67 -1.34
CA ALA A 104 -1.49 6.36 -2.63
C ALA A 104 -0.92 7.79 -2.50
N ARG A 105 -0.34 8.12 -1.37
CA ARG A 105 0.38 9.37 -1.11
C ARG A 105 1.42 9.22 0.00
N PRO A 106 2.46 10.06 0.05
CA PRO A 106 3.38 10.10 1.19
C PRO A 106 2.72 10.75 2.41
N LEU A 107 3.43 10.72 3.55
CA LEU A 107 3.06 11.50 4.74
C LEU A 107 3.13 13.00 4.45
N THR A 108 2.12 13.75 4.91
CA THR A 108 2.14 15.21 4.86
C THR A 108 3.17 15.79 5.84
N PRO A 109 3.57 17.08 5.70
CA PRO A 109 4.45 17.72 6.65
C PRO A 109 3.91 17.68 8.09
N GLU A 110 2.58 17.85 8.27
CA GLU A 110 1.89 17.83 9.56
C GLU A 110 1.92 16.44 10.18
N GLU A 111 1.69 15.40 9.39
CA GLU A 111 1.75 14.00 9.82
C GLU A 111 3.20 13.62 10.24
N LYS A 112 4.20 14.04 9.47
CA LYS A 112 5.62 13.87 9.84
C LYS A 112 5.96 14.59 11.13
N ALA A 113 5.49 15.84 11.31
CA ALA A 113 5.70 16.60 12.53
C ALA A 113 5.00 15.95 13.74
N TYR A 114 3.80 15.42 13.56
CA TYR A 114 3.10 14.65 14.59
C TYR A 114 3.91 13.42 15.02
N LEU A 115 4.33 12.59 14.07
CA LEU A 115 5.10 11.37 14.35
C LEU A 115 6.42 11.68 15.05
N LYS A 116 7.11 12.74 14.63
CA LYS A 116 8.33 13.22 15.30
C LYS A 116 8.09 13.59 16.77
N ARG A 117 6.97 14.26 17.09
CA ARG A 117 6.63 14.62 18.48
C ARG A 117 6.43 13.41 19.39
N ILE A 118 5.98 12.30 18.85
CA ILE A 118 5.81 11.04 19.60
C ILE A 118 7.02 10.11 19.45
N ASN A 119 8.19 10.66 19.06
CA ASN A 119 9.44 9.92 18.85
C ASN A 119 9.32 8.72 17.90
N SER A 120 8.48 8.83 16.90
CA SER A 120 8.34 7.84 15.84
C SER A 120 8.98 8.34 14.54
N THR A 121 9.89 7.55 13.97
CA THR A 121 10.57 7.87 12.71
C THR A 121 10.18 6.83 11.66
N PRO A 122 9.14 7.11 10.86
CA PRO A 122 8.70 6.16 9.83
C PRO A 122 9.69 6.11 8.66
N ILE A 123 9.84 4.92 8.09
CA ILE A 123 10.52 4.69 6.81
C ILE A 123 9.42 4.73 5.74
N THR A 124 9.60 5.59 4.74
CA THR A 124 8.68 5.74 3.61
C THR A 124 9.38 5.25 2.35
N THR A 125 8.88 4.19 1.75
CA THR A 125 9.41 3.58 0.54
C THR A 125 8.39 3.73 -0.58
N GLN A 126 8.77 4.41 -1.66
CA GLN A 126 7.95 4.43 -2.87
C GLN A 126 8.08 3.06 -3.56
N ILE A 127 6.95 2.48 -4.00
CA ILE A 127 6.94 1.13 -4.58
C ILE A 127 6.46 1.11 -6.03
N ALA A 128 5.57 2.03 -6.41
CA ALA A 128 4.99 2.09 -7.75
C ALA A 128 4.45 3.49 -8.07
N THR A 129 4.01 3.68 -9.32
CA THR A 129 3.18 4.81 -9.73
C THR A 129 1.87 4.29 -10.32
N ASP A 130 0.75 4.61 -9.67
CA ASP A 130 -0.62 4.36 -10.13
C ASP A 130 -1.21 5.61 -10.82
N ALA A 131 -2.45 5.53 -11.22
CA ALA A 131 -3.20 6.65 -11.76
C ALA A 131 -4.65 6.67 -11.31
N VAL A 132 -5.25 7.84 -11.31
CA VAL A 132 -6.71 8.00 -11.30
C VAL A 132 -7.21 7.89 -12.74
N ALA A 133 -8.08 6.93 -13.00
CA ALA A 133 -8.64 6.64 -14.32
C ALA A 133 -10.08 7.14 -14.43
N PHE A 134 -10.46 7.58 -15.62
CA PHE A 134 -11.81 8.04 -15.94
C PHE A 134 -12.51 7.01 -16.82
N MET A 135 -13.71 6.60 -16.41
CA MET A 135 -14.52 5.62 -17.12
C MET A 135 -15.83 6.24 -17.59
N VAL A 136 -16.22 5.93 -18.82
CA VAL A 136 -17.47 6.40 -19.43
C VAL A 136 -18.31 5.25 -19.94
N HIS A 137 -19.62 5.50 -20.07
CA HIS A 137 -20.56 4.53 -20.61
C HIS A 137 -20.13 4.01 -22.00
N PRO A 138 -20.35 2.73 -22.34
CA PRO A 138 -19.95 2.15 -23.64
C PRO A 138 -20.48 2.91 -24.87
N ASN A 139 -21.64 3.53 -24.76
CA ASN A 139 -22.23 4.31 -25.84
C ASN A 139 -21.86 5.81 -25.79
N ASN A 140 -21.09 6.27 -24.81
CA ASN A 140 -20.61 7.64 -24.81
C ASN A 140 -19.60 7.83 -25.98
N PRO A 141 -19.82 8.80 -26.88
CA PRO A 141 -18.94 9.05 -28.02
C PRO A 141 -17.60 9.67 -27.58
N ASP A 142 -17.57 10.40 -26.46
CA ASP A 142 -16.36 11.05 -25.95
C ASP A 142 -15.56 10.07 -25.11
N THR A 143 -14.50 9.56 -25.68
CA THR A 143 -13.54 8.64 -25.02
C THR A 143 -12.18 9.29 -24.80
N ALA A 144 -12.06 10.58 -25.11
CA ALA A 144 -10.86 11.38 -24.94
C ALA A 144 -11.24 12.83 -24.64
N LEU A 145 -10.61 13.42 -23.63
CA LEU A 145 -10.79 14.83 -23.27
C LEU A 145 -9.43 15.50 -23.02
N THR A 146 -9.40 16.82 -23.16
CA THR A 146 -8.23 17.58 -22.71
C THR A 146 -8.18 17.63 -21.18
N CYS A 147 -6.98 17.81 -20.62
CA CYS A 147 -6.84 18.03 -19.19
C CYS A 147 -7.68 19.21 -18.70
N GLU A 148 -7.71 20.31 -19.44
CA GLU A 148 -8.53 21.48 -19.12
C GLU A 148 -10.02 21.12 -19.02
N SER A 149 -10.54 20.37 -20.00
CA SER A 149 -11.93 19.92 -20.00
C SER A 149 -12.26 19.04 -18.80
N ILE A 150 -11.41 18.06 -18.48
CA ILE A 150 -11.58 17.23 -17.29
C ILE A 150 -11.56 18.07 -16.01
N LEU A 151 -10.65 19.04 -15.87
CA LEU A 151 -10.60 19.90 -14.70
C LEU A 151 -11.85 20.78 -14.55
N LYS A 152 -12.43 21.28 -15.65
CA LYS A 152 -13.71 22.01 -15.64
C LYS A 152 -14.87 21.11 -15.19
N VAL A 153 -14.92 19.88 -15.69
CA VAL A 153 -15.92 18.87 -15.28
C VAL A 153 -15.78 18.54 -13.78
N LEU A 154 -14.57 18.29 -13.32
CA LEU A 154 -14.29 17.97 -11.92
C LEU A 154 -14.60 19.13 -10.96
N LYS A 155 -14.50 20.38 -11.42
CA LYS A 155 -14.89 21.57 -10.64
C LYS A 155 -16.40 21.84 -10.66
N GLY A 156 -17.13 21.22 -11.60
CA GLY A 156 -18.55 21.50 -11.82
C GLY A 156 -18.82 22.74 -12.69
N ASP A 157 -17.80 23.27 -13.36
CA ASP A 157 -17.92 24.39 -14.31
C ASP A 157 -18.58 23.94 -15.63
N VAL A 158 -18.46 22.64 -15.94
CA VAL A 158 -19.14 21.96 -17.05
C VAL A 158 -20.02 20.86 -16.45
N THR A 159 -21.30 20.87 -16.77
CA THR A 159 -22.33 20.01 -16.16
C THR A 159 -23.05 19.13 -17.16
N SER A 160 -22.78 19.27 -18.46
CA SER A 160 -23.41 18.51 -19.52
C SER A 160 -22.38 18.09 -20.58
N TRP A 161 -22.56 16.91 -21.17
CA TRP A 161 -21.68 16.37 -22.20
C TRP A 161 -21.69 17.17 -23.51
N ASP A 162 -22.82 17.82 -23.85
CA ASP A 162 -22.93 18.66 -25.03
C ASP A 162 -22.15 19.98 -24.91
N GLU A 163 -21.83 20.44 -23.70
CA GLU A 163 -20.90 21.54 -23.46
C GLU A 163 -19.45 21.18 -23.84
N LEU A 164 -19.09 19.91 -23.76
CA LEU A 164 -17.77 19.38 -24.14
C LEU A 164 -17.71 19.09 -25.65
N SER A 165 -18.74 18.44 -26.16
CA SER A 165 -18.87 18.01 -27.55
C SER A 165 -20.30 18.23 -28.01
N PRO A 166 -20.56 19.18 -28.94
CA PRO A 166 -21.92 19.59 -29.34
C PRO A 166 -22.83 18.45 -29.85
N ASN A 167 -22.24 17.34 -30.31
CA ASN A 167 -22.96 16.17 -30.78
C ASN A 167 -23.16 15.07 -29.72
N ASN A 168 -22.61 15.25 -28.53
CA ASN A 168 -22.77 14.25 -27.44
C ASN A 168 -24.15 14.41 -26.79
N ARG A 169 -24.95 13.34 -26.83
CA ARG A 169 -26.30 13.27 -26.25
C ARG A 169 -26.36 12.47 -24.96
N SER A 170 -25.24 12.25 -24.29
CA SER A 170 -25.20 11.51 -23.02
C SER A 170 -25.86 12.26 -21.86
N GLY A 171 -26.22 13.52 -22.04
CA GLY A 171 -26.96 14.32 -21.06
C GLY A 171 -26.06 14.99 -20.00
N LYS A 172 -26.60 15.14 -18.79
CA LYS A 172 -25.86 15.78 -17.68
C LYS A 172 -24.70 14.90 -17.21
N VAL A 173 -23.58 15.54 -16.90
CA VAL A 173 -22.43 14.85 -16.31
C VAL A 173 -22.71 14.54 -14.83
N THR A 174 -22.58 13.28 -14.45
CA THR A 174 -22.62 12.80 -13.07
C THR A 174 -21.24 12.25 -12.72
N LEU A 175 -20.53 12.88 -11.77
CA LEU A 175 -19.24 12.38 -11.27
C LEU A 175 -19.49 11.27 -10.25
N VAL A 176 -18.83 10.13 -10.43
CA VAL A 176 -19.05 8.97 -9.56
C VAL A 176 -17.71 8.46 -9.03
N PHE A 177 -17.57 8.44 -7.71
CA PHE A 177 -16.37 8.01 -6.99
C PHE A 177 -16.65 6.73 -6.18
N ASP A 178 -15.59 6.03 -5.82
CA ASP A 178 -15.62 4.81 -5.02
C ASP A 178 -16.06 5.04 -3.57
N ASN A 179 -15.52 6.07 -2.89
CA ASN A 179 -15.84 6.40 -1.51
C ASN A 179 -15.53 7.87 -1.24
N GLN A 180 -16.35 8.56 -0.44
CA GLN A 180 -16.09 9.98 -0.13
C GLN A 180 -14.79 10.24 0.65
N ASN A 181 -14.25 9.23 1.35
CA ASN A 181 -12.99 9.28 2.09
C ASN A 181 -11.84 8.57 1.37
N SER A 182 -12.02 8.22 0.09
CA SER A 182 -11.00 7.53 -0.68
C SER A 182 -9.83 8.44 -1.04
N SER A 183 -8.70 7.84 -1.30
CA SER A 183 -7.54 8.55 -1.83
C SER A 183 -7.79 9.11 -3.24
N THR A 184 -8.70 8.51 -4.01
CA THR A 184 -9.12 8.99 -5.33
C THR A 184 -9.81 10.35 -5.22
N VAL A 185 -10.77 10.49 -4.29
CA VAL A 185 -11.43 11.77 -4.00
C VAL A 185 -10.43 12.79 -3.50
N GLN A 186 -9.56 12.42 -2.54
CA GLN A 186 -8.53 13.31 -2.01
C GLN A 186 -7.60 13.82 -3.12
N PHE A 187 -7.10 12.92 -3.97
CA PHE A 187 -6.24 13.27 -5.09
C PHE A 187 -6.90 14.28 -6.04
N VAL A 188 -8.18 14.04 -6.40
CA VAL A 188 -8.93 14.94 -7.27
C VAL A 188 -9.11 16.30 -6.62
N MET A 189 -9.52 16.33 -5.34
CA MET A 189 -9.73 17.59 -4.61
C MET A 189 -8.45 18.42 -4.49
N ASP A 190 -7.31 17.78 -4.24
CA ASP A 190 -6.00 18.43 -4.18
C ASP A 190 -5.61 19.02 -5.54
N MET A 191 -5.88 18.28 -6.63
CA MET A 191 -5.58 18.71 -8.00
C MET A 191 -6.43 19.92 -8.43
N ILE A 192 -7.74 19.90 -8.14
CA ILE A 192 -8.66 21.00 -8.47
C ILE A 192 -8.64 22.14 -7.44
N LYS A 193 -7.91 21.98 -6.33
CA LYS A 193 -7.78 22.93 -5.21
C LYS A 193 -9.12 23.34 -4.60
N LEU A 194 -10.07 22.44 -4.53
CA LEU A 194 -11.37 22.64 -3.89
C LEU A 194 -11.44 21.88 -2.54
N LYS A 195 -12.22 22.43 -1.62
CA LYS A 195 -12.50 21.80 -0.31
C LYS A 195 -13.73 20.89 -0.32
N LYS A 196 -14.52 20.95 -1.38
CA LYS A 196 -15.73 20.13 -1.56
C LYS A 196 -15.86 19.76 -3.03
N LEU A 197 -16.34 18.57 -3.30
CA LEU A 197 -16.75 18.14 -4.62
C LEU A 197 -17.99 18.93 -5.08
N PRO A 198 -18.21 19.08 -6.40
CA PRO A 198 -19.40 19.74 -6.94
C PRO A 198 -20.68 18.94 -6.62
N ALA A 199 -21.84 19.63 -6.77
CA ALA A 199 -23.15 19.06 -6.38
C ALA A 199 -23.57 17.83 -7.21
N ASN A 200 -22.97 17.63 -8.39
CA ASN A 200 -23.21 16.48 -9.28
C ASN A 200 -22.24 15.32 -9.02
N ALA A 201 -21.48 15.35 -7.92
CA ALA A 201 -20.58 14.28 -7.51
C ALA A 201 -21.23 13.36 -6.48
N TYR A 202 -21.11 12.05 -6.69
CA TYR A 202 -21.64 11.01 -5.85
C TYR A 202 -20.54 10.01 -5.47
N ALA A 203 -20.57 9.51 -4.24
CA ALA A 203 -19.71 8.43 -3.80
C ALA A 203 -20.54 7.13 -3.68
N LEU A 204 -19.99 6.05 -4.18
CA LEU A 204 -20.54 4.70 -4.06
C LEU A 204 -19.81 3.94 -2.95
N LYS A 205 -19.76 2.62 -3.07
CA LYS A 205 -19.17 1.75 -2.06
C LYS A 205 -17.69 1.44 -2.37
N ASP A 206 -17.39 1.14 -3.63
CA ASP A 206 -16.11 0.64 -4.10
C ASP A 206 -15.92 0.89 -5.61
N ASN A 207 -14.71 0.65 -6.12
CA ASN A 207 -14.38 0.87 -7.53
C ASN A 207 -15.20 -0.01 -8.50
N PRO A 208 -15.47 -1.31 -8.24
CA PRO A 208 -16.39 -2.09 -9.08
C PRO A 208 -17.78 -1.49 -9.20
N SER A 209 -18.35 -1.00 -8.09
CA SER A 209 -19.66 -0.34 -8.09
C SER A 209 -19.68 0.94 -8.95
N VAL A 210 -18.55 1.67 -9.02
CA VAL A 210 -18.44 2.84 -9.92
C VAL A 210 -18.56 2.40 -11.38
N VAL A 211 -17.85 1.35 -11.78
CA VAL A 211 -17.90 0.86 -13.17
C VAL A 211 -19.28 0.34 -13.51
N GLU A 212 -19.93 -0.42 -12.60
CA GLU A 212 -21.30 -0.90 -12.78
C GLU A 212 -22.29 0.26 -12.95
N TYR A 213 -22.17 1.31 -12.15
CA TYR A 213 -22.99 2.51 -12.28
C TYR A 213 -22.79 3.20 -13.64
N VAL A 214 -21.53 3.35 -14.07
CA VAL A 214 -21.19 3.94 -15.37
C VAL A 214 -21.79 3.13 -16.52
N ALA A 215 -21.77 1.80 -16.43
CA ALA A 215 -22.34 0.91 -17.43
C ALA A 215 -23.88 1.07 -17.61
N GLN A 216 -24.56 1.59 -16.58
CA GLN A 216 -26.02 1.75 -16.56
C GLN A 216 -26.47 3.21 -16.82
N HIS A 217 -25.54 4.20 -16.74
CA HIS A 217 -25.86 5.61 -16.79
C HIS A 217 -25.04 6.34 -17.87
N PRO A 218 -25.60 6.66 -19.04
CA PRO A 218 -24.86 7.27 -20.15
C PRO A 218 -24.14 8.57 -19.81
N GLY A 219 -24.69 9.39 -18.91
CA GLY A 219 -24.08 10.65 -18.47
C GLY A 219 -23.03 10.52 -17.38
N ALA A 220 -22.79 9.32 -16.83
CA ALA A 220 -21.84 9.13 -15.75
C ALA A 220 -20.38 9.22 -16.23
N LEU A 221 -19.55 9.88 -15.42
CA LEU A 221 -18.09 9.85 -15.47
C LEU A 221 -17.60 9.18 -14.20
N GLY A 222 -17.17 7.92 -14.29
CA GLY A 222 -16.61 7.16 -13.18
C GLY A 222 -15.15 7.51 -12.97
N ILE A 223 -14.76 7.64 -11.70
CA ILE A 223 -13.41 8.00 -11.30
C ILE A 223 -12.91 6.91 -10.33
N ILE A 224 -11.91 6.14 -10.78
CA ILE A 224 -11.41 4.95 -10.10
C ILE A 224 -9.87 4.94 -10.02
N GLY A 225 -9.31 4.09 -9.15
CA GLY A 225 -7.90 3.72 -9.23
C GLY A 225 -7.62 2.88 -10.48
N TYR A 226 -6.57 3.22 -11.24
CA TYR A 226 -6.24 2.51 -12.48
C TYR A 226 -5.84 1.06 -12.22
N SER A 227 -5.23 0.76 -11.07
CA SER A 227 -4.86 -0.59 -10.65
C SER A 227 -6.02 -1.60 -10.66
N TRP A 228 -7.29 -1.15 -10.59
CA TRP A 228 -8.47 -2.01 -10.70
C TRP A 228 -8.72 -2.57 -12.10
N ILE A 229 -8.14 -1.93 -13.12
CA ILE A 229 -8.34 -2.30 -14.52
C ILE A 229 -7.03 -2.45 -15.30
N SER A 230 -5.88 -2.30 -14.66
CA SER A 230 -4.57 -2.30 -15.33
C SER A 230 -4.06 -3.69 -15.69
N ASP A 231 -4.33 -4.70 -14.85
CA ASP A 231 -3.95 -6.09 -15.12
C ASP A 231 -4.89 -6.70 -16.18
N TYR A 232 -4.31 -7.05 -17.33
CA TYR A 232 -5.06 -7.65 -18.44
C TYR A 232 -5.35 -9.14 -18.24
N ASP A 233 -4.65 -9.78 -17.30
CA ASP A 233 -4.87 -11.20 -16.97
C ASP A 233 -5.88 -11.38 -15.83
N ASP A 234 -6.07 -10.35 -14.99
CA ASP A 234 -7.04 -10.40 -13.91
C ASP A 234 -8.50 -10.53 -14.41
N PRO A 235 -9.26 -11.54 -13.95
CA PRO A 235 -10.64 -11.74 -14.35
C PRO A 235 -11.57 -10.56 -14.01
N LEU A 236 -11.40 -9.94 -12.83
CA LEU A 236 -12.20 -8.80 -12.42
C LEU A 236 -11.88 -7.57 -13.29
N GLY A 237 -10.58 -7.28 -13.50
CA GLY A 237 -10.14 -6.20 -14.38
C GLY A 237 -10.67 -6.38 -15.81
N LYS A 238 -10.67 -7.60 -16.34
CA LYS A 238 -11.31 -7.92 -17.66
C LYS A 238 -12.78 -7.58 -17.67
N LYS A 239 -13.52 -8.01 -16.64
CA LYS A 239 -14.95 -7.72 -16.50
C LYS A 239 -15.19 -6.20 -16.49
N LEU A 240 -14.50 -5.46 -15.62
CA LEU A 240 -14.66 -4.01 -15.49
C LEU A 240 -14.36 -3.27 -16.78
N ARG A 241 -13.30 -3.66 -17.52
CA ARG A 241 -12.99 -3.07 -18.84
C ARG A 241 -14.02 -3.39 -19.92
N SER A 242 -14.76 -4.48 -19.80
CA SER A 242 -15.83 -4.83 -20.75
C SER A 242 -17.12 -4.04 -20.51
N GLU A 243 -17.34 -3.56 -19.27
CA GLU A 243 -18.57 -2.87 -18.87
C GLU A 243 -18.54 -1.35 -19.13
N ALA A 244 -17.35 -0.73 -19.10
CA ALA A 244 -17.19 0.70 -19.33
C ALA A 244 -15.92 1.00 -20.14
N LYS A 245 -15.90 2.15 -20.84
CA LYS A 245 -14.75 2.57 -21.64
C LYS A 245 -13.80 3.42 -20.83
N LEU A 246 -12.51 3.09 -20.90
CA LEU A 246 -11.43 3.89 -20.34
C LEU A 246 -11.18 5.12 -21.21
N MET A 247 -11.29 6.30 -20.60
CA MET A 247 -11.05 7.59 -21.25
C MET A 247 -9.55 7.90 -21.32
N ALA A 248 -9.15 8.53 -22.41
CA ALA A 248 -7.83 9.15 -22.55
C ALA A 248 -7.89 10.63 -22.14
N VAL A 249 -6.80 11.15 -21.57
CA VAL A 249 -6.70 12.57 -21.17
C VAL A 249 -5.38 13.14 -21.65
N SER A 250 -5.40 14.36 -22.22
CA SER A 250 -4.17 15.04 -22.65
C SER A 250 -3.35 15.52 -21.44
N VAL A 251 -2.07 15.80 -21.64
CA VAL A 251 -1.29 16.54 -20.63
C VAL A 251 -1.89 17.93 -20.43
N CYS A 252 -1.68 18.53 -19.25
CA CYS A 252 -2.30 19.80 -18.90
C CYS A 252 -1.61 21.01 -19.55
N GLU A 253 -0.33 20.88 -19.91
CA GLU A 253 0.50 21.96 -20.48
C GLU A 253 1.54 21.40 -21.47
N GLY A 254 2.05 22.25 -22.34
CA GLY A 254 3.13 21.90 -23.27
C GLY A 254 2.66 21.43 -24.65
N GLU A 255 3.59 20.98 -25.48
CA GLU A 255 3.36 20.62 -26.88
C GLU A 255 2.36 19.47 -27.07
N ASN A 256 2.26 18.57 -26.08
CA ASN A 256 1.34 17.42 -26.10
C ASN A 256 -0.04 17.72 -25.49
N ALA A 257 -0.38 18.99 -25.20
CA ALA A 257 -1.64 19.35 -24.55
C ALA A 257 -2.90 19.00 -25.36
N SER A 258 -2.77 18.75 -26.65
CA SER A 258 -3.86 18.31 -27.55
C SER A 258 -3.91 16.79 -27.72
N ASN A 259 -2.88 16.05 -27.32
CA ASN A 259 -2.79 14.60 -27.51
C ASN A 259 -3.28 13.86 -26.27
N PRO A 260 -4.39 13.11 -26.36
CA PRO A 260 -4.90 12.37 -25.20
C PRO A 260 -4.19 11.02 -25.03
N TYR A 261 -3.86 10.69 -23.79
CA TYR A 261 -3.19 9.45 -23.39
C TYR A 261 -4.03 8.69 -22.37
N LYS A 262 -4.04 7.38 -22.47
CA LYS A 262 -4.57 6.49 -21.43
C LYS A 262 -3.49 6.24 -20.35
N PRO A 263 -3.88 5.87 -19.11
CA PRO A 263 -2.93 5.65 -18.01
C PRO A 263 -2.11 4.35 -18.15
N TYR A 264 -1.69 4.02 -19.36
CA TYR A 264 -0.80 2.87 -19.57
C TYR A 264 0.59 3.13 -18.97
N ALA A 265 1.26 2.06 -18.55
CA ALA A 265 2.55 2.16 -17.88
C ALA A 265 3.55 3.06 -18.61
N ALA A 266 3.69 2.93 -19.93
CA ALA A 266 4.58 3.78 -20.73
C ALA A 266 4.23 5.28 -20.61
N ASN A 267 2.94 5.62 -20.75
CA ASN A 267 2.48 7.01 -20.65
C ASN A 267 2.65 7.59 -19.24
N MET A 268 2.57 6.74 -18.21
CA MET A 268 2.85 7.15 -16.83
C MET A 268 4.34 7.39 -16.59
N ILE A 269 5.21 6.53 -17.11
CA ILE A 269 6.68 6.69 -17.05
C ILE A 269 7.12 7.97 -17.75
N GLU A 270 6.60 8.22 -18.95
CA GLU A 270 6.90 9.41 -19.77
C GLU A 270 6.18 10.69 -19.29
N LYS A 271 5.38 10.58 -18.22
CA LYS A 271 4.59 11.69 -17.64
C LYS A 271 3.57 12.30 -18.60
N LEU A 272 3.12 11.55 -19.58
CA LEU A 272 2.12 11.96 -20.56
C LEU A 272 0.67 11.86 -20.03
N TYR A 273 0.44 11.03 -19.00
CA TYR A 273 -0.85 10.98 -18.31
C TYR A 273 -0.81 11.85 -17.04
N PRO A 274 -1.65 12.88 -16.90
CA PRO A 274 -1.49 13.89 -15.84
C PRO A 274 -1.99 13.44 -14.46
N PHE A 275 -2.93 12.47 -14.38
CA PHE A 275 -3.56 12.05 -13.14
C PHE A 275 -2.82 10.85 -12.49
N ARG A 276 -1.48 10.92 -12.45
CA ARG A 276 -0.60 9.93 -11.82
C ARG A 276 -0.49 10.20 -10.32
N ARG A 277 -0.36 9.14 -9.54
CA ARG A 277 -0.10 9.20 -8.11
C ARG A 277 0.91 8.12 -7.71
N ASP A 278 1.81 8.45 -6.81
CA ASP A 278 2.82 7.52 -6.33
C ASP A 278 2.27 6.67 -5.18
N ILE A 279 2.62 5.39 -5.16
CA ILE A 279 2.25 4.45 -4.11
C ILE A 279 3.43 4.26 -3.17
N PHE A 280 3.15 4.28 -1.87
CA PHE A 280 4.13 4.16 -0.81
C PHE A 280 3.75 3.04 0.17
N ILE A 281 4.76 2.31 0.65
CA ILE A 281 4.66 1.55 1.89
C ILE A 281 5.40 2.34 2.96
N ILE A 282 4.73 2.58 4.08
CA ILE A 282 5.23 3.40 5.18
C ILE A 282 5.22 2.53 6.43
N THR A 283 6.39 2.28 7.02
CA THR A 283 6.51 1.50 8.24
C THR A 283 7.15 2.31 9.36
N ARG A 284 6.65 2.14 10.57
CA ARG A 284 7.18 2.73 11.82
C ARG A 284 7.66 1.67 12.81
N GLU A 285 8.03 0.50 12.29
CA GLU A 285 8.67 -0.53 13.10
C GLU A 285 10.03 -0.05 13.59
N GLY A 286 10.28 -0.20 14.90
CA GLY A 286 11.55 0.18 15.52
C GLY A 286 12.68 -0.84 15.34
N ARG A 287 12.40 -1.97 14.66
CA ARG A 287 13.32 -3.05 14.36
C ARG A 287 12.98 -3.70 13.01
N SER A 288 13.83 -4.59 12.53
CA SER A 288 13.55 -5.40 11.35
C SER A 288 12.51 -6.47 11.69
N GLY A 289 11.24 -6.11 11.61
CA GLY A 289 10.08 -6.99 11.78
C GLY A 289 9.45 -7.38 10.45
N LEU A 290 8.28 -8.03 10.50
CA LEU A 290 7.60 -8.55 9.32
C LEU A 290 7.09 -7.45 8.39
N GLY A 291 6.71 -6.27 8.91
CA GLY A 291 6.32 -5.12 8.08
C GLY A 291 7.49 -4.54 7.29
N THR A 292 8.68 -4.46 7.90
CA THR A 292 9.92 -4.09 7.20
C THR A 292 10.29 -5.15 6.17
N GLY A 293 10.09 -6.44 6.48
CA GLY A 293 10.30 -7.55 5.57
C GLY A 293 9.39 -7.48 4.35
N PHE A 294 8.10 -7.23 4.55
CA PHE A 294 7.12 -7.05 3.48
C PHE A 294 7.45 -5.84 2.60
N ALA A 295 7.82 -4.70 3.21
CA ALA A 295 8.28 -3.53 2.46
C ALA A 295 9.51 -3.83 1.60
N SER A 296 10.48 -4.58 2.13
CA SER A 296 11.69 -4.99 1.40
C SER A 296 11.36 -5.97 0.28
N PHE A 297 10.39 -6.87 0.49
CA PHE A 297 9.93 -7.80 -0.54
C PHE A 297 9.29 -7.06 -1.71
N ILE A 298 8.35 -6.15 -1.45
CA ILE A 298 7.72 -5.35 -2.51
C ILE A 298 8.78 -4.53 -3.29
N ALA A 299 9.79 -3.98 -2.59
CA ALA A 299 10.88 -3.24 -3.22
C ALA A 299 11.91 -4.13 -3.95
N SER A 300 11.88 -5.45 -3.76
CA SER A 300 12.77 -6.40 -4.43
C SER A 300 12.40 -6.63 -5.89
N ASP A 301 13.28 -7.31 -6.64
CA ASP A 301 13.02 -7.70 -8.04
C ASP A 301 11.71 -8.52 -8.18
N VAL A 302 11.40 -9.40 -7.22
CA VAL A 302 10.18 -10.22 -7.23
C VAL A 302 8.94 -9.33 -7.11
N GLY A 303 8.86 -8.48 -6.08
CA GLY A 303 7.71 -7.57 -5.88
C GLY A 303 7.56 -6.60 -7.05
N GLN A 304 8.66 -6.02 -7.55
CA GLN A 304 8.59 -5.09 -8.67
C GLN A 304 8.13 -5.76 -9.98
N ARG A 305 8.37 -7.07 -10.16
CA ARG A 305 7.80 -7.84 -11.28
C ARG A 305 6.30 -8.07 -11.13
N ILE A 306 5.80 -8.24 -9.92
CA ILE A 306 4.35 -8.32 -9.64
C ILE A 306 3.70 -7.00 -10.04
N ILE A 307 4.26 -5.86 -9.60
CA ILE A 307 3.78 -4.52 -9.97
C ILE A 307 3.78 -4.32 -11.48
N GLN A 308 4.86 -4.72 -12.16
CA GLN A 308 4.94 -4.63 -13.62
C GLN A 308 3.88 -5.50 -14.30
N LYS A 309 3.67 -6.72 -13.83
CA LYS A 309 2.64 -7.64 -14.34
C LYS A 309 1.24 -7.08 -14.13
N ALA A 310 0.99 -6.40 -13.01
CA ALA A 310 -0.25 -5.70 -12.74
C ALA A 310 -0.50 -4.50 -13.69
N GLY A 311 0.41 -4.20 -14.63
CA GLY A 311 0.24 -3.19 -15.66
C GLY A 311 0.49 -1.75 -15.21
N ILE A 312 1.10 -1.56 -14.05
CA ILE A 312 1.51 -0.24 -13.54
C ILE A 312 3.03 -0.13 -13.42
N PRO A 313 3.62 1.09 -13.52
CA PRO A 313 5.05 1.27 -13.43
C PRO A 313 5.60 0.90 -12.06
N PRO A 314 6.55 -0.04 -11.96
CA PRO A 314 7.33 -0.26 -10.75
C PRO A 314 8.24 0.95 -10.49
N TYR A 315 8.53 1.23 -9.22
CA TYR A 315 9.45 2.31 -8.85
C TYR A 315 10.91 1.93 -9.06
N TYR A 316 11.29 0.70 -8.66
CA TYR A 316 12.64 0.20 -8.84
C TYR A 316 12.80 -0.42 -10.22
N LYS A 317 13.93 -0.14 -10.87
CA LYS A 317 14.21 -0.69 -12.19
C LYS A 317 14.42 -2.20 -12.10
N LEU A 318 13.78 -2.91 -13.01
CA LEU A 318 13.99 -4.33 -13.20
C LEU A 318 15.21 -4.56 -14.09
N GLU A 319 16.10 -5.46 -13.65
CA GLU A 319 17.24 -5.90 -14.46
C GLU A 319 16.86 -7.14 -15.27
N TYR A 320 17.13 -7.10 -16.57
CA TYR A 320 16.91 -8.21 -17.47
C TYR A 320 18.25 -8.72 -17.97
N ASN A 321 18.60 -9.96 -17.64
CA ASN A 321 19.72 -10.66 -18.24
C ASN A 321 19.22 -11.34 -19.52
N ILE A 322 19.62 -10.84 -20.69
CA ILE A 322 19.30 -11.43 -22.00
C ILE A 322 20.46 -12.31 -22.41
N GLU A 323 20.26 -13.63 -22.34
CA GLU A 323 21.19 -14.59 -22.96
C GLU A 323 20.82 -14.78 -24.43
N MET A 324 21.70 -14.35 -25.32
CA MET A 324 21.55 -14.64 -26.75
C MET A 324 22.02 -16.06 -27.04
N THR A 325 21.12 -16.96 -27.38
CA THR A 325 21.46 -18.29 -27.83
C THR A 325 21.57 -18.32 -29.36
N SER A 326 22.67 -18.86 -29.87
CA SER A 326 22.88 -19.10 -31.31
C SER A 326 22.20 -20.38 -31.79
N LYS A 327 21.52 -21.14 -30.94
CA LYS A 327 20.82 -22.35 -31.32
C LYS A 327 19.57 -22.00 -32.17
N PRO A 328 19.45 -22.60 -33.40
CA PRO A 328 18.26 -22.34 -34.21
C PRO A 328 17.00 -22.82 -33.52
N PHE A 329 15.94 -21.99 -33.57
CA PHE A 329 14.62 -22.34 -33.07
C PHE A 329 14.03 -23.51 -33.87
N LYS A 330 13.80 -24.65 -33.24
CA LYS A 330 13.08 -25.77 -33.87
C LYS A 330 11.59 -25.57 -33.58
N LEU A 331 10.83 -25.27 -34.64
CA LEU A 331 9.38 -25.40 -34.58
C LEU A 331 9.06 -26.91 -34.52
N GLU A 332 8.54 -27.39 -33.41
CA GLU A 332 7.85 -28.69 -33.37
C GLU A 332 6.58 -28.57 -34.19
N LYS A 333 6.42 -29.51 -35.15
CA LYS A 333 5.29 -29.58 -36.05
C LYS A 333 4.09 -30.24 -35.37
#